data_5258f4e30d49f457d3ba4ebbadd6de29
#
_entry.id   5258f4e30d49f457d3ba4ebbadd6de29
#
_cell.length_a   1.000
_cell.length_b   1.000
_cell.length_c   1.000
_cell.angle_alpha   90.00
_cell.angle_beta   90.00
_cell.angle_gamma   90.00
#
_symmetry.space_group_name_H-M   'P 1'
#
loop_
_entity.id
_entity.type
_entity.pdbx_description
1 polymer ?
#
loop_
_entity_poly.entity_id
_entity_poly.type
_entity_poly.pdbx_seq_one_letter_code
_entity_poly.pdbx_strand_id
1 'polypeptide(L)'
;MAKDDMHLLIYKILRYLYDCNKKGKTPLFSDMFYAAELSVIPLSYLAQIIEELINGGYIDGCEIIRTKDGTQFILTEEARVTMHGVEYLMENSRMKKAAEFAGKAFEILLSQII
;
A
#
# COMPACT_ATOMS: atom_id res chain seq x y z
N MET A 1 -8.45 -14.44 10.92
CA MET A 1 -8.26 -13.55 9.77
C MET A 1 -8.39 -14.35 8.49
N ALA A 2 -8.97 -13.72 7.49
CA ALA A 2 -9.09 -14.38 6.20
C ALA A 2 -7.72 -14.53 5.55
N LYS A 3 -7.55 -15.59 4.78
CA LYS A 3 -6.31 -15.84 4.03
C LYS A 3 -5.95 -14.67 3.12
N ASP A 4 -6.96 -13.92 2.68
CA ASP A 4 -6.78 -12.90 1.66
C ASP A 4 -6.49 -11.52 2.23
N ASP A 5 -6.36 -11.40 3.56
CA ASP A 5 -6.10 -10.11 4.20
C ASP A 5 -4.81 -9.47 3.71
N MET A 6 -3.76 -10.27 3.54
CA MET A 6 -2.49 -9.74 3.04
C MET A 6 -2.67 -9.18 1.62
N HIS A 7 -3.39 -9.89 0.76
CA HIS A 7 -3.62 -9.42 -0.60
C HIS A 7 -4.47 -8.16 -0.64
N LEU A 8 -5.45 -8.06 0.27
CA LEU A 8 -6.25 -6.84 0.38
C LEU A 8 -5.41 -5.65 0.81
N LEU A 9 -4.51 -5.86 1.78
CA LEU A 9 -3.61 -4.81 2.23
C LEU A 9 -2.65 -4.40 1.12
N ILE A 10 -2.09 -5.38 0.41
CA ILE A 10 -1.21 -5.11 -0.73
C ILE A 10 -1.96 -4.31 -1.79
N TYR A 11 -3.19 -4.70 -2.10
CA TYR A 11 -4.01 -3.97 -3.07
C TYR A 11 -4.19 -2.51 -2.65
N LYS A 12 -4.56 -2.27 -1.39
CA LYS A 12 -4.81 -0.92 -0.90
C LYS A 12 -3.53 -0.06 -0.96
N ILE A 13 -2.40 -0.64 -0.57
CA ILE A 13 -1.12 0.08 -0.61
C ILE A 13 -0.75 0.43 -2.06
N LEU A 14 -0.76 -0.56 -2.94
CA LEU A 14 -0.37 -0.35 -4.34
C LEU A 14 -1.32 0.62 -5.04
N ARG A 15 -2.62 0.48 -4.81
CA ARG A 15 -3.62 1.33 -5.46
C ARG A 15 -3.51 2.77 -4.99
N TYR A 16 -3.32 2.98 -3.68
CA TYR A 16 -3.16 4.33 -3.15
C TYR A 16 -1.93 5.01 -3.75
N LEU A 17 -0.79 4.32 -3.75
CA LEU A 17 0.44 4.88 -4.32
C LEU A 17 0.28 5.14 -5.82
N TYR A 18 -0.34 4.22 -6.52
CA TYR A 18 -0.55 4.37 -7.96
C TYR A 18 -1.40 5.60 -8.29
N ASP A 19 -2.51 5.78 -7.57
CA ASP A 19 -3.37 6.93 -7.83
C ASP A 19 -2.66 8.25 -7.47
N CYS A 20 -1.88 8.29 -6.39
CA CYS A 20 -1.07 9.46 -6.06
C CYS A 20 -0.06 9.74 -7.17
N ASN A 21 0.64 8.71 -7.63
CA ASN A 21 1.65 8.89 -8.67
C ASN A 21 1.04 9.42 -9.97
N LYS A 22 -0.11 8.88 -10.37
CA LYS A 22 -0.78 9.32 -11.60
C LYS A 22 -1.22 10.77 -11.55
N LYS A 23 -1.58 11.26 -10.37
CA LYS A 23 -2.09 12.61 -10.20
C LYS A 23 -1.03 13.60 -9.74
N GLY A 24 0.21 13.14 -9.61
CA GLY A 24 1.31 13.99 -9.18
C GLY A 24 1.21 14.44 -7.73
N LYS A 25 0.55 13.65 -6.89
CA LYS A 25 0.40 13.96 -5.46
C LYS A 25 1.42 13.19 -4.65
N THR A 26 1.93 13.82 -3.60
CA THR A 26 2.84 13.16 -2.67
C THR A 26 2.04 12.21 -1.79
N PRO A 27 2.38 10.91 -1.76
CA PRO A 27 1.69 9.96 -0.88
C PRO A 27 1.96 10.33 0.59
N LEU A 28 0.91 10.26 1.40
CA LEU A 28 1.01 10.52 2.83
C LEU A 28 0.66 9.24 3.61
N PHE A 29 1.53 8.89 4.54
CA PHE A 29 1.30 7.72 5.38
C PHE A 29 -0.03 7.82 6.12
N SER A 30 -0.35 9.01 6.66
CA SER A 30 -1.58 9.19 7.42
C SER A 30 -2.84 8.91 6.59
N ASP A 31 -2.85 9.35 5.34
CA ASP A 31 -4.01 9.10 4.47
C ASP A 31 -4.13 7.62 4.12
N MET A 32 -3.02 6.99 3.80
CA MET A 32 -3.00 5.57 3.50
C MET A 32 -3.44 4.75 4.71
N PHE A 33 -2.92 5.11 5.89
CA PHE A 33 -3.21 4.41 7.14
C PHE A 33 -4.71 4.51 7.48
N TYR A 34 -5.27 5.69 7.34
CA TYR A 34 -6.65 5.96 7.69
C TYR A 34 -7.64 5.26 6.76
N ALA A 35 -7.46 5.48 5.48
CA ALA A 35 -8.45 5.05 4.51
C ALA A 35 -8.34 3.58 4.16
N ALA A 36 -7.17 3.02 4.29
CA ALA A 36 -6.99 1.59 4.11
C ALA A 36 -7.43 0.79 5.34
N GLU A 37 -7.90 1.48 6.38
CA GLU A 37 -8.33 0.86 7.64
C GLU A 37 -7.21 0.07 8.30
N LEU A 38 -5.98 0.55 8.15
CA LEU A 38 -4.81 -0.13 8.69
C LEU A 38 -4.64 0.08 10.19
N SER A 39 -5.50 0.90 10.81
CA SER A 39 -5.43 1.18 12.23
C SER A 39 -5.60 -0.05 13.12
N VAL A 40 -6.24 -1.10 12.60
CA VAL A 40 -6.43 -2.35 13.34
C VAL A 40 -5.29 -3.34 13.14
N ILE A 41 -4.27 -2.95 12.36
CA ILE A 41 -3.17 -3.83 12.00
C ILE A 41 -1.90 -3.35 12.69
N PRO A 42 -1.14 -4.26 13.34
CA PRO A 42 0.12 -3.87 13.96
C PRO A 42 1.06 -3.22 12.93
N LEU A 43 1.71 -2.14 13.32
CA LEU A 43 2.65 -1.46 12.44
C LEU A 43 3.80 -2.37 12.01
N SER A 44 4.19 -3.31 12.87
CA SER A 44 5.26 -4.25 12.54
C SER A 44 4.85 -5.16 11.37
N TYR A 45 3.58 -5.56 11.32
CA TYR A 45 3.09 -6.38 10.22
C TYR A 45 3.00 -5.57 8.93
N LEU A 46 2.51 -4.33 9.03
CA LEU A 46 2.46 -3.44 7.88
C LEU A 46 3.86 -3.18 7.33
N ALA A 47 4.84 -2.95 8.22
CA ALA A 47 6.23 -2.76 7.80
C ALA A 47 6.78 -3.99 7.09
N GLN A 48 6.40 -5.18 7.54
CA GLN A 48 6.81 -6.43 6.89
C GLN A 48 6.26 -6.51 5.46
N ILE A 49 5.00 -6.14 5.28
CA ILE A 49 4.38 -6.12 3.95
C ILE A 49 5.10 -5.12 3.04
N ILE A 50 5.36 -3.92 3.55
CA ILE A 50 6.07 -2.89 2.80
C ILE A 50 7.45 -3.39 2.38
N GLU A 51 8.16 -4.04 3.31
CA GLU A 51 9.49 -4.59 3.02
C GLU A 51 9.42 -5.63 1.91
N GLU A 52 8.43 -6.51 1.94
CA GLU A 52 8.26 -7.50 0.91
C GLU A 52 7.95 -6.88 -0.46
N LEU A 53 7.17 -5.81 -0.46
CA LEU A 53 6.88 -5.10 -1.70
C LEU A 53 8.13 -4.42 -2.27
N ILE A 54 8.97 -3.88 -1.41
CA ILE A 54 10.25 -3.30 -1.84
C ILE A 54 11.16 -4.37 -2.42
N ASN A 55 11.32 -5.47 -1.69
CA ASN A 55 12.23 -6.56 -2.10
C ASN A 55 11.74 -7.25 -3.38
N GLY A 56 10.45 -7.31 -3.59
CA GLY A 56 9.88 -7.86 -4.81
C GLY A 56 9.92 -6.92 -6.00
N GLY A 57 10.34 -5.68 -5.79
CA GLY A 57 10.41 -4.70 -6.86
C GLY A 57 9.06 -4.08 -7.24
N TYR A 58 8.07 -4.16 -6.36
CA TYR A 58 6.74 -3.62 -6.65
C TYR A 58 6.59 -2.15 -6.30
N ILE A 59 7.34 -1.68 -5.29
CA ILE A 59 7.33 -0.28 -4.89
C ILE A 59 8.74 0.22 -4.68
N ASP A 60 8.90 1.55 -4.66
CA ASP A 60 10.17 2.22 -4.49
C ASP A 60 9.94 3.51 -3.71
N GLY A 61 11.00 4.11 -3.17
CA GLY A 61 10.88 5.35 -2.43
C GLY A 61 10.38 5.18 -1.00
N CYS A 62 10.47 3.97 -0.46
CA CYS A 62 10.15 3.71 0.93
C CYS A 62 11.39 3.18 1.62
N GLU A 63 11.59 3.54 2.88
CA GLU A 63 12.74 3.11 3.66
C GLU A 63 12.29 2.22 4.81
N ILE A 64 13.06 1.18 5.07
CA ILE A 64 12.82 0.27 6.19
C ILE A 64 13.85 0.59 7.28
N ILE A 65 13.36 0.75 8.49
CA ILE A 65 14.19 1.03 9.66
C ILE A 65 14.00 -0.09 10.66
N ARG A 66 15.11 -0.70 11.05
CA ARG A 66 15.09 -1.76 12.06
C ARG A 66 15.52 -1.19 13.40
N THR A 67 14.69 -1.35 14.40
CA THR A 67 14.97 -0.87 15.74
C THR A 67 14.81 -2.01 16.74
N LYS A 68 15.16 -1.74 18.01
CA LYS A 68 14.96 -2.72 19.08
C LYS A 68 13.48 -3.08 19.26
N ASP A 69 12.60 -2.14 18.94
CA ASP A 69 11.16 -2.30 19.12
C ASP A 69 10.46 -2.89 17.89
N GLY A 70 11.23 -3.21 16.85
CA GLY A 70 10.68 -3.84 15.66
C GLY A 70 11.06 -3.11 14.39
N THR A 71 10.42 -3.52 13.30
CA THR A 71 10.65 -2.96 11.98
C THR A 71 9.64 -1.84 11.73
N GLN A 72 10.14 -0.71 11.24
CA GLN A 72 9.32 0.44 10.87
C GLN A 72 9.60 0.81 9.43
N PHE A 73 8.78 1.65 8.85
CA PHE A 73 8.99 2.12 7.48
C PHE A 73 8.64 3.60 7.38
N ILE A 74 9.25 4.24 6.39
CA ILE A 74 9.00 5.65 6.08
C ILE A 74 8.66 5.77 4.60
N LEU A 75 7.55 6.48 4.31
CA LEU A 75 7.24 6.87 2.95
C LEU A 75 7.97 8.17 2.66
N THR A 76 8.84 8.16 1.68
CA THR A 76 9.48 9.40 1.26
C THR A 76 8.59 10.12 0.23
N GLU A 77 8.96 11.33 -0.13
CA GLU A 77 8.25 12.08 -1.17
C GLU A 77 8.31 11.37 -2.52
N GLU A 78 9.24 10.45 -2.68
CA GLU A 78 9.44 9.71 -3.93
C GLU A 78 8.75 8.34 -3.92
N ALA A 79 7.94 8.04 -2.91
CA ALA A 79 7.25 6.77 -2.84
C ALA A 79 6.40 6.56 -4.09
N ARG A 80 6.58 5.40 -4.72
CA ARG A 80 5.90 5.12 -5.99
C ARG A 80 5.75 3.64 -6.22
N VAL A 81 4.77 3.29 -7.06
CA VAL A 81 4.61 1.94 -7.58
C VAL A 81 5.48 1.83 -8.82
N THR A 82 6.26 0.77 -8.93
CA THR A 82 7.09 0.52 -10.11
C THR A 82 6.23 -0.03 -11.23
N MET A 83 6.82 -0.12 -12.44
CA MET A 83 6.14 -0.75 -13.55
C MET A 83 5.73 -2.19 -13.20
N HIS A 84 6.61 -2.91 -12.54
CA HIS A 84 6.32 -4.27 -12.08
C HIS A 84 5.14 -4.30 -11.10
N GLY A 85 5.08 -3.31 -10.21
CA GLY A 85 3.96 -3.19 -9.27
C GLY A 85 2.64 -2.88 -9.96
N VAL A 86 2.67 -2.04 -10.99
CA VAL A 86 1.46 -1.72 -11.77
C VAL A 86 0.96 -2.98 -12.49
N GLU A 87 1.86 -3.74 -13.09
CA GLU A 87 1.48 -4.99 -13.75
C GLU A 87 0.84 -5.96 -12.77
N TYR A 88 1.42 -6.10 -11.59
CA TYR A 88 0.88 -6.96 -10.56
C TYR A 88 -0.52 -6.48 -10.15
N LEU A 89 -0.67 -5.18 -9.92
CA LEU A 89 -1.95 -4.59 -9.51
C LEU A 89 -3.06 -4.83 -10.54
N MET A 90 -2.72 -4.71 -11.82
CA MET A 90 -3.71 -4.77 -12.90
C MET A 90 -3.98 -6.18 -13.42
N GLU A 91 -2.99 -7.05 -13.38
CA GLU A 91 -3.08 -8.36 -14.03
C GLU A 91 -3.25 -9.54 -13.08
N ASN A 92 -2.82 -9.40 -11.83
CA ASN A 92 -2.88 -10.50 -10.88
C ASN A 92 -4.34 -10.75 -10.47
N SER A 93 -4.76 -12.01 -10.53
CA SER A 93 -6.15 -12.38 -10.22
C SER A 93 -6.52 -12.08 -8.77
N ARG A 94 -5.57 -12.20 -7.84
CA ARG A 94 -5.81 -11.89 -6.42
C ARG A 94 -5.99 -10.40 -6.20
N MET A 95 -5.29 -9.57 -6.98
CA MET A 95 -5.47 -8.13 -6.91
C MET A 95 -6.84 -7.72 -7.45
N LYS A 96 -7.28 -8.35 -8.53
CA LYS A 96 -8.62 -8.10 -9.07
C LYS A 96 -9.70 -8.47 -8.08
N LYS A 97 -9.53 -9.60 -7.40
CA LYS A 97 -10.46 -10.03 -6.37
C LYS A 97 -10.42 -9.09 -5.16
N ALA A 98 -9.25 -8.68 -4.73
CA ALA A 98 -9.10 -7.77 -3.60
C ALA A 98 -9.79 -6.44 -3.86
N ALA A 99 -9.81 -5.97 -5.10
CA ALA A 99 -10.48 -4.72 -5.45
C ALA A 99 -11.97 -4.76 -5.10
N GLU A 100 -12.59 -5.93 -5.18
CA GLU A 100 -14.01 -6.09 -4.86
C GLU A 100 -14.27 -5.91 -3.36
N PHE A 101 -13.27 -6.12 -2.53
CA PHE A 101 -13.41 -6.06 -1.07
C PHE A 101 -12.72 -4.84 -0.45
N ALA A 102 -12.24 -3.91 -1.26
CA ALA A 102 -11.51 -2.75 -0.75
C ALA A 102 -12.38 -1.83 0.12
N GLY A 103 -13.68 -1.80 -0.16
CA GLY A 103 -14.61 -1.05 0.66
C GLY A 103 -14.80 0.39 0.20
N LYS A 104 -15.91 0.96 0.66
CA LYS A 104 -16.34 2.29 0.24
C LYS A 104 -15.45 3.40 0.79
N ALA A 105 -14.95 3.21 2.01
CA ALA A 105 -14.06 4.20 2.62
C ALA A 105 -12.79 4.37 1.79
N PHE A 106 -12.28 3.27 1.26
CA PHE A 106 -11.09 3.32 0.42
C PHE A 106 -11.39 4.01 -0.92
N GLU A 107 -12.54 3.73 -1.52
CA GLU A 107 -12.95 4.40 -2.76
C GLU A 107 -13.09 5.90 -2.57
N ILE A 108 -13.63 6.33 -1.43
CA ILE A 108 -13.75 7.75 -1.10
C ILE A 108 -12.38 8.39 -0.99
N LEU A 109 -11.43 7.71 -0.35
CA LEU A 109 -10.07 8.22 -0.27
C LEU A 109 -9.48 8.44 -1.66
N LEU A 110 -9.60 7.43 -2.54
CA LEU A 110 -9.05 7.51 -3.88
C LEU A 110 -9.68 8.67 -4.66
N SER A 111 -10.96 8.93 -4.46
CA SER A 111 -11.64 10.03 -5.14
C SER A 111 -11.17 11.40 -4.67
N GLN A 112 -10.59 11.48 -3.47
CA GLN A 112 -10.08 12.73 -2.91
C GLN A 112 -8.64 13.03 -3.33
N ILE A 113 -7.98 12.12 -3.99
CA ILE A 113 -6.65 12.34 -4.53
C ILE A 113 -6.81 13.14 -5.82
N ILE A 114 -6.55 14.43 -5.74
CA ILE A 114 -6.78 15.33 -6.86
C ILE A 114 -5.47 15.90 -7.38
#